data_e9eacacd233856ecc1f18d1404b0dc50
#
_entry.id   e9eacacd233856ecc1f18d1404b0dc50
#
_cell.length_a   1.000
_cell.length_b   1.000
_cell.length_c   1.000
_cell.angle_alpha   90.00
_cell.angle_beta   90.00
_cell.angle_gamma   90.00
#
_symmetry.space_group_name_H-M   'P 1'
#
loop_
_entity.id
_entity.type
_entity.pdbx_description
1 polymer ?
#
loop_
_entity_poly.entity_id
_entity_poly.type
_entity_poly.pdbx_seq_one_letter_code
_entity_poly.pdbx_strand_id
1 'polypeptide(L)'
;NSLKSSFDLWKSSFDDYIDKIIFENAKFDTTEADKHRLIDALYTLSTGEDLESAVNVDEVLRYFTVQVFVMNWDSYLGMTGHNYLLYEEDGLLQMLPWDYNLAFATYPLGMSDPLTDAETLINYPIDTPLMRTSMEERPVFYELMKEADCLKQYHEYLAKLHEGYFSSGRFETKMKMWANLIDEYVKQDPTAYCSYADHLEAVDMLEKICLLRSESIQRQLERQIPSTMTEQNADREQLLDCSDVDIQVLGDFEDLKKAGHRQDQALQKVLRSNK
;
A
#
# COMPACT_ATOMS: atom_id res chain seq x y z
N ASN A 1 -4.45 2.57 -14.65
CA ASN A 1 -5.14 1.41 -15.20
C ASN A 1 -4.19 0.36 -15.66
N SER A 2 -3.96 -0.51 -14.75
CA SER A 2 -3.64 -1.91 -14.79
C SER A 2 -2.67 -2.38 -15.88
N LEU A 3 -1.43 -2.55 -15.51
CA LEU A 3 -0.55 -3.59 -16.04
C LEU A 3 -1.29 -4.96 -16.13
N LYS A 4 -2.38 -5.12 -15.40
CA LYS A 4 -3.21 -6.27 -15.21
C LYS A 4 -3.81 -6.89 -16.47
N SER A 5 -4.49 -6.13 -17.29
CA SER A 5 -5.16 -6.65 -18.50
C SER A 5 -4.23 -6.76 -19.69
N SER A 6 -3.02 -6.24 -19.56
CA SER A 6 -2.05 -6.11 -20.64
C SER A 6 -1.23 -7.38 -20.82
N PHE A 7 -0.91 -8.11 -19.74
CA PHE A 7 -0.01 -9.26 -19.83
C PHE A 7 -0.53 -10.41 -20.67
N ASP A 8 -1.82 -10.72 -20.61
CA ASP A 8 -2.42 -11.77 -21.46
C ASP A 8 -2.64 -11.31 -22.90
N LEU A 9 -2.87 -10.01 -23.10
CA LEU A 9 -3.03 -9.40 -24.43
C LEU A 9 -1.69 -9.20 -25.13
N TRP A 10 -0.60 -9.02 -24.40
CA TRP A 10 0.75 -8.84 -24.95
C TRP A 10 1.31 -10.07 -25.64
N LYS A 11 0.85 -11.26 -25.29
CA LYS A 11 1.22 -12.49 -26.00
C LYS A 11 0.77 -12.53 -27.46
N SER A 12 -0.20 -11.70 -27.84
CA SER A 12 -0.82 -11.76 -29.18
C SER A 12 -0.58 -10.57 -30.11
N SER A 13 -0.19 -9.37 -29.60
CA SER A 13 0.03 -8.19 -30.45
C SER A 13 0.80 -7.07 -29.72
N PHE A 14 2.07 -7.31 -29.48
CA PHE A 14 2.94 -6.44 -28.68
C PHE A 14 3.06 -5.01 -29.24
N ASP A 15 3.12 -4.84 -30.56
CA ASP A 15 3.38 -3.55 -31.19
C ASP A 15 2.18 -2.60 -31.25
N ASP A 16 0.96 -3.13 -31.38
CA ASP A 16 -0.25 -2.30 -31.57
C ASP A 16 -0.86 -1.77 -30.24
N TYR A 17 -0.59 -2.45 -29.13
CA TYR A 17 -1.25 -2.17 -27.84
C TYR A 17 -0.53 -1.10 -27.02
N ILE A 18 0.75 -0.98 -27.23
CA ILE A 18 1.67 -0.18 -26.41
C ILE A 18 1.55 1.29 -26.69
N ASP A 19 1.37 1.68 -27.96
CA ASP A 19 1.32 3.09 -28.33
C ASP A 19 0.09 3.83 -27.78
N LYS A 20 -0.98 3.12 -27.45
CA LYS A 20 -2.27 3.77 -27.11
C LYS A 20 -2.60 3.88 -25.63
N ILE A 21 -2.13 2.98 -24.78
CA ILE A 21 -2.68 2.88 -23.41
C ILE A 21 -1.67 3.22 -22.32
N ILE A 22 -0.42 2.80 -22.42
CA ILE A 22 0.56 2.98 -21.35
C ILE A 22 1.15 4.38 -21.39
N PHE A 23 1.48 4.88 -22.57
CA PHE A 23 2.25 6.12 -22.73
C PHE A 23 1.39 7.39 -22.79
N GLU A 24 0.10 7.31 -23.09
CA GLU A 24 -0.83 8.45 -23.00
C GLU A 24 -0.92 9.06 -21.57
N ASN A 25 -0.61 8.26 -20.56
CA ASN A 25 -0.60 8.69 -19.17
C ASN A 25 0.81 8.89 -18.58
N ALA A 26 1.84 8.86 -19.41
CA ALA A 26 3.20 9.15 -18.96
C ALA A 26 3.29 10.54 -18.32
N LYS A 27 3.95 10.64 -17.18
CA LYS A 27 4.12 11.92 -16.46
C LYS A 27 5.19 12.80 -17.07
N PHE A 28 6.06 12.22 -17.87
CA PHE A 28 7.18 12.88 -18.54
C PHE A 28 7.20 12.47 -20.00
N ASP A 29 7.80 13.32 -20.85
CA ASP A 29 8.03 13.00 -22.25
C ASP A 29 8.94 11.77 -22.34
N THR A 30 8.48 10.77 -23.08
CA THR A 30 9.19 9.50 -23.29
C THR A 30 9.66 9.41 -24.74
N THR A 31 10.89 8.96 -24.94
CA THR A 31 11.43 8.64 -26.27
C THR A 31 10.97 7.23 -26.69
N GLU A 32 11.08 6.92 -27.98
CA GLU A 32 10.82 5.56 -28.47
C GLU A 32 11.76 4.53 -27.81
N ALA A 33 13.00 4.90 -27.50
CA ALA A 33 13.93 4.03 -26.78
C ALA A 33 13.47 3.73 -25.35
N ASP A 34 12.91 4.72 -24.64
CA ASP A 34 12.34 4.53 -23.29
C ASP A 34 11.15 3.58 -23.32
N LYS A 35 10.29 3.74 -24.32
CA LYS A 35 9.15 2.86 -24.53
C LYS A 35 9.58 1.42 -24.76
N HIS A 36 10.56 1.19 -25.62
CA HIS A 36 11.08 -0.15 -25.89
C HIS A 36 11.66 -0.79 -24.63
N ARG A 37 12.44 -0.07 -23.83
CA ARG A 37 12.98 -0.61 -22.56
C ARG A 37 11.88 -1.02 -21.59
N LEU A 38 10.84 -0.20 -21.42
CA LEU A 38 9.70 -0.57 -20.58
C LEU A 38 9.01 -1.84 -21.10
N ILE A 39 8.84 -1.94 -22.42
CA ILE A 39 8.22 -3.10 -23.05
C ILE A 39 9.04 -4.37 -22.79
N ASP A 40 10.35 -4.31 -23.00
CA ASP A 40 11.25 -5.43 -22.81
C ASP A 40 11.23 -5.89 -21.34
N ALA A 41 11.25 -4.93 -20.39
CA ALA A 41 11.14 -5.24 -18.96
C ALA A 41 9.79 -5.91 -18.62
N LEU A 42 8.70 -5.41 -19.15
CA LEU A 42 7.37 -6.02 -18.94
C LEU A 42 7.25 -7.39 -19.61
N TYR A 43 7.89 -7.60 -20.75
CA TYR A 43 7.96 -8.92 -21.39
C TYR A 43 8.71 -9.92 -20.49
N THR A 44 9.88 -9.54 -19.97
CA THR A 44 10.67 -10.34 -19.02
C THR A 44 9.84 -10.70 -17.78
N LEU A 45 9.14 -9.73 -17.20
CA LEU A 45 8.20 -9.99 -16.11
C LEU A 45 7.10 -10.99 -16.48
N SER A 46 6.61 -10.95 -17.73
CA SER A 46 5.55 -11.87 -18.19
C SER A 46 6.04 -13.31 -18.36
N THR A 47 7.31 -13.50 -18.65
CA THR A 47 7.92 -14.84 -18.78
C THR A 47 8.38 -15.40 -17.44
N GLY A 48 8.64 -14.54 -16.47
CA GLY A 48 9.21 -14.91 -15.18
C GLY A 48 10.67 -15.37 -15.25
N GLU A 49 11.34 -15.13 -16.39
CA GLU A 49 12.75 -15.51 -16.59
C GLU A 49 13.65 -14.28 -16.44
N ASP A 50 14.77 -14.42 -15.73
CA ASP A 50 15.81 -13.38 -15.58
C ASP A 50 15.25 -12.02 -15.06
N LEU A 51 14.47 -12.07 -13.98
CA LEU A 51 13.80 -10.88 -13.41
C LEU A 51 14.78 -9.77 -13.03
N GLU A 52 16.00 -10.11 -12.63
CA GLU A 52 17.06 -9.14 -12.27
C GLU A 52 17.52 -8.28 -13.47
N SER A 53 17.28 -8.73 -14.68
CA SER A 53 17.57 -7.94 -15.89
C SER A 53 16.49 -6.89 -16.20
N ALA A 54 15.32 -7.00 -15.59
CA ALA A 54 14.17 -6.13 -15.84
C ALA A 54 13.76 -5.27 -14.65
N VAL A 55 14.07 -5.74 -13.44
CA VAL A 55 13.60 -5.13 -12.19
C VAL A 55 14.77 -4.93 -11.23
N ASN A 56 14.85 -3.75 -10.62
CA ASN A 56 15.68 -3.57 -9.43
C ASN A 56 15.02 -4.29 -8.26
N VAL A 57 15.36 -5.57 -8.11
CA VAL A 57 14.72 -6.49 -7.16
C VAL A 57 14.80 -5.94 -5.73
N ASP A 58 15.98 -5.43 -5.31
CA ASP A 58 16.16 -4.89 -3.95
C ASP A 58 15.18 -3.75 -3.63
N GLU A 59 15.07 -2.75 -4.52
CA GLU A 59 14.19 -1.59 -4.34
C GLU A 59 12.72 -1.99 -4.37
N VAL A 60 12.33 -2.88 -5.28
CA VAL A 60 10.95 -3.34 -5.43
C VAL A 60 10.52 -4.18 -4.22
N LEU A 61 11.37 -5.05 -3.69
CA LEU A 61 11.08 -5.80 -2.47
C LEU A 61 10.95 -4.90 -1.24
N ARG A 62 11.76 -3.84 -1.12
CA ARG A 62 11.59 -2.82 -0.08
C ARG A 62 10.28 -2.05 -0.22
N TYR A 63 9.91 -1.69 -1.44
CA TYR A 63 8.61 -1.08 -1.72
C TYR A 63 7.47 -1.97 -1.21
N PHE A 64 7.46 -3.26 -1.57
CA PHE A 64 6.42 -4.18 -1.12
C PHE A 64 6.44 -4.42 0.39
N THR A 65 7.61 -4.46 1.01
CA THR A 65 7.75 -4.56 2.47
C THR A 65 6.95 -3.44 3.17
N VAL A 66 7.09 -2.21 2.70
CA VAL A 66 6.37 -1.06 3.27
C VAL A 66 4.88 -1.13 2.94
N GLN A 67 4.51 -1.40 1.69
CA GLN A 67 3.10 -1.48 1.26
C GLN A 67 2.31 -2.52 2.07
N VAL A 68 2.91 -3.70 2.25
CA VAL A 68 2.29 -4.81 3.00
C VAL A 68 2.20 -4.48 4.49
N PHE A 69 3.21 -3.84 5.05
CA PHE A 69 3.17 -3.42 6.44
C PHE A 69 2.04 -2.42 6.70
N VAL A 70 1.96 -1.36 5.90
CA VAL A 70 0.97 -0.28 6.09
C VAL A 70 -0.42 -0.61 5.53
N MET A 71 -0.61 -1.80 4.97
CA MET A 71 -1.90 -2.23 4.40
C MET A 71 -2.48 -1.16 3.45
N ASN A 72 -1.66 -0.65 2.54
CA ASN A 72 -2.10 0.35 1.57
C ASN A 72 -2.79 -0.33 0.39
N TRP A 73 -4.10 -0.44 0.45
CA TRP A 73 -4.89 -1.05 -0.63
C TRP A 73 -5.32 -0.06 -1.71
N ASP A 74 -5.11 1.22 -1.50
CA ASP A 74 -5.17 2.22 -2.56
C ASP A 74 -3.84 2.31 -3.32
N SER A 75 -3.27 1.15 -3.63
CA SER A 75 -1.96 0.99 -4.26
C SER A 75 -1.95 -0.14 -5.30
N TYR A 76 -0.75 -0.54 -5.73
CA TYR A 76 -0.53 -1.69 -6.59
C TYR A 76 -1.15 -2.99 -6.03
N LEU A 77 -1.16 -3.18 -4.71
CA LEU A 77 -1.68 -4.39 -4.06
C LEU A 77 -3.22 -4.41 -3.94
N GLY A 78 -3.88 -3.31 -4.19
CA GLY A 78 -5.34 -3.24 -4.13
C GLY A 78 -6.03 -3.40 -5.48
N MET A 79 -7.36 -3.35 -5.46
CA MET A 79 -8.23 -3.55 -6.62
C MET A 79 -7.96 -2.56 -7.77
N THR A 80 -7.67 -1.32 -7.45
CA THR A 80 -7.47 -0.23 -8.41
C THR A 80 -6.11 -0.30 -9.11
N GLY A 81 -5.10 -0.85 -8.45
CA GLY A 81 -3.76 -0.99 -8.99
C GLY A 81 -3.12 0.35 -9.37
N HIS A 82 -3.23 1.37 -8.52
CA HIS A 82 -2.64 2.69 -8.76
C HIS A 82 -1.84 3.22 -7.55
N ASN A 83 -1.60 4.53 -7.47
CA ASN A 83 -0.82 5.20 -6.42
C ASN A 83 0.61 4.65 -6.27
N TYR A 84 1.26 4.43 -7.40
CA TYR A 84 2.68 4.19 -7.52
C TYR A 84 3.18 4.78 -8.84
N LEU A 85 4.46 5.04 -8.92
CA LEU A 85 5.13 5.41 -10.16
C LEU A 85 6.09 4.28 -10.54
N LEU A 86 6.05 3.87 -11.81
CA LEU A 86 7.14 3.07 -12.37
C LEU A 86 8.24 4.01 -12.82
N TYR A 87 9.42 3.81 -12.29
CA TYR A 87 10.63 4.50 -12.67
C TYR A 87 11.58 3.50 -13.32
N GLU A 88 12.15 3.86 -14.45
CA GLU A 88 13.13 3.02 -15.15
C GLU A 88 14.47 3.75 -15.15
N GLU A 89 15.52 3.07 -14.75
CA GLU A 89 16.89 3.52 -14.80
C GLU A 89 17.80 2.39 -15.28
N ASP A 90 18.55 2.64 -16.32
CA ASP A 90 19.48 1.66 -16.93
C ASP A 90 18.82 0.31 -17.32
N GLY A 91 17.56 0.34 -17.73
CA GLY A 91 16.78 -0.84 -18.13
C GLY A 91 16.07 -1.53 -16.97
N LEU A 92 16.26 -1.08 -15.72
CA LEU A 92 15.66 -1.70 -14.54
C LEU A 92 14.46 -0.90 -14.04
N LEU A 93 13.32 -1.57 -13.90
CA LEU A 93 12.12 -1.00 -13.29
C LEU A 93 12.25 -0.91 -11.78
N GLN A 94 11.78 0.19 -11.24
CA GLN A 94 11.61 0.44 -9.81
C GLN A 94 10.19 0.91 -9.53
N MET A 95 9.72 0.71 -8.30
CA MET A 95 8.39 1.16 -7.86
C MET A 95 8.54 2.26 -6.82
N LEU A 96 8.15 3.49 -7.18
CA LEU A 96 8.18 4.61 -6.25
C LEU A 96 6.82 4.74 -5.55
N PRO A 97 6.81 4.93 -4.22
CA PRO A 97 5.60 5.09 -3.44
C PRO A 97 4.91 6.44 -3.75
N TRP A 98 3.58 6.43 -3.76
CA TRP A 98 2.76 7.61 -3.96
C TRP A 98 1.49 7.52 -3.14
N ASP A 99 1.05 8.66 -2.57
CA ASP A 99 -0.27 8.87 -1.97
C ASP A 99 -0.67 7.86 -0.87
N TYR A 100 0.00 7.91 0.27
CA TYR A 100 -0.21 7.01 1.41
C TYR A 100 -1.30 7.47 2.39
N ASN A 101 -2.05 8.51 2.07
CA ASN A 101 -3.08 9.09 2.95
C ASN A 101 -4.22 8.13 3.29
N LEU A 102 -4.42 7.08 2.48
CA LEU A 102 -5.41 6.02 2.70
C LEU A 102 -4.77 4.67 3.06
N ALA A 103 -3.56 4.68 3.61
CA ALA A 103 -2.94 3.49 4.20
C ALA A 103 -3.67 3.04 5.49
N PHE A 104 -3.22 1.95 6.09
CA PHE A 104 -3.81 1.34 7.30
C PHE A 104 -5.29 0.98 7.14
N ALA A 105 -5.64 0.48 5.95
CA ALA A 105 -6.99 0.05 5.62
C ALA A 105 -8.08 1.14 5.70
N THR A 106 -7.70 2.41 5.64
CA THR A 106 -8.67 3.53 5.60
C THR A 106 -9.29 3.77 4.22
N TYR A 107 -9.04 2.86 3.26
CA TYR A 107 -9.58 2.89 1.90
C TYR A 107 -10.75 1.91 1.69
N PRO A 108 -11.97 2.24 2.12
CA PRO A 108 -13.16 1.41 1.90
C PRO A 108 -13.86 1.70 0.56
N LEU A 109 -13.32 2.60 -0.27
CA LEU A 109 -13.99 3.15 -1.45
C LEU A 109 -14.46 2.10 -2.44
N GLY A 110 -15.72 2.22 -2.83
CA GLY A 110 -16.35 1.34 -3.80
C GLY A 110 -16.51 -0.10 -3.32
N MET A 111 -16.23 -0.38 -2.07
CA MET A 111 -16.44 -1.68 -1.45
C MET A 111 -17.87 -1.76 -0.92
N SER A 112 -18.62 -2.78 -1.38
CA SER A 112 -19.95 -3.09 -0.83
C SER A 112 -19.89 -3.66 0.59
N ASP A 113 -18.73 -4.16 0.97
CA ASP A 113 -18.44 -4.80 2.25
C ASP A 113 -17.00 -4.46 2.64
N PRO A 114 -16.75 -3.27 3.21
CA PRO A 114 -15.41 -2.89 3.63
C PRO A 114 -14.95 -3.80 4.76
N LEU A 115 -13.66 -4.16 4.78
CA LEU A 115 -13.08 -4.85 5.92
C LEU A 115 -13.00 -3.87 7.09
N THR A 116 -13.83 -4.11 8.09
CA THR A 116 -13.86 -3.34 9.33
C THR A 116 -13.43 -4.17 10.54
N ASP A 117 -13.11 -5.43 10.30
CA ASP A 117 -12.64 -6.38 11.31
C ASP A 117 -11.15 -6.20 11.54
N ALA A 118 -10.80 -5.68 12.71
CA ALA A 118 -9.42 -5.40 13.12
C ALA A 118 -8.55 -6.66 13.13
N GLU A 119 -9.09 -7.82 13.53
CA GLU A 119 -8.35 -9.07 13.56
C GLU A 119 -7.88 -9.47 12.15
N THR A 120 -8.79 -9.45 11.16
CA THR A 120 -8.44 -9.74 9.77
C THR A 120 -7.41 -8.74 9.22
N LEU A 121 -7.56 -7.45 9.53
CA LEU A 121 -6.67 -6.41 9.02
C LEU A 121 -5.27 -6.51 9.60
N ILE A 122 -5.14 -6.59 10.92
CA ILE A 122 -3.85 -6.65 11.60
C ILE A 122 -3.09 -7.95 11.25
N ASN A 123 -3.82 -9.06 11.08
CA ASN A 123 -3.23 -10.33 10.68
C ASN A 123 -3.12 -10.50 9.16
N TYR A 124 -3.44 -9.49 8.36
CA TYR A 124 -3.46 -9.63 6.90
C TYR A 124 -2.20 -10.34 6.37
N PRO A 125 -2.34 -11.35 5.48
CA PRO A 125 -1.26 -12.24 5.13
C PRO A 125 -0.14 -11.52 4.39
N ILE A 126 1.11 -11.87 4.70
CA ILE A 126 2.29 -11.25 4.07
C ILE A 126 2.62 -11.85 2.70
N ASP A 127 2.28 -13.12 2.45
CA ASP A 127 2.62 -13.81 1.21
C ASP A 127 1.51 -13.69 0.14
N THR A 128 0.29 -13.35 0.54
CA THR A 128 -0.83 -13.03 -0.36
C THR A 128 -1.53 -11.74 0.06
N PRO A 129 -0.83 -10.60 0.08
CA PRO A 129 -1.31 -9.34 0.68
C PRO A 129 -2.26 -8.56 -0.21
N LEU A 130 -2.99 -9.22 -1.09
CA LEU A 130 -3.80 -8.61 -2.14
C LEU A 130 -5.25 -8.40 -1.70
N MET A 131 -5.77 -7.21 -1.96
CA MET A 131 -7.16 -6.86 -1.67
C MET A 131 -8.00 -6.82 -2.94
N ARG A 132 -8.95 -7.77 -3.08
CA ARG A 132 -9.92 -7.86 -4.19
C ARG A 132 -9.29 -7.89 -5.58
N THR A 133 -8.15 -8.54 -5.68
CA THR A 133 -7.41 -8.83 -6.90
C THR A 133 -6.66 -10.14 -6.71
N SER A 134 -6.05 -10.71 -7.73
CA SER A 134 -5.30 -11.95 -7.63
C SER A 134 -3.80 -11.74 -7.81
N MET A 135 -3.01 -12.75 -7.45
CA MET A 135 -1.55 -12.72 -7.61
C MET A 135 -1.19 -12.53 -9.10
N GLU A 136 -1.87 -13.24 -9.99
CA GLU A 136 -1.66 -13.19 -11.44
C GLU A 136 -1.95 -11.80 -12.03
N GLU A 137 -2.82 -11.04 -11.36
CA GLU A 137 -3.14 -9.66 -11.74
C GLU A 137 -2.12 -8.64 -11.22
N ARG A 138 -1.12 -9.09 -10.47
CA ARG A 138 -0.05 -8.28 -9.88
C ARG A 138 1.32 -8.88 -10.22
N PRO A 139 1.68 -8.94 -11.52
CA PRO A 139 2.82 -9.72 -12.01
C PRO A 139 4.15 -9.31 -11.37
N VAL A 140 4.39 -8.03 -11.08
CA VAL A 140 5.64 -7.60 -10.43
C VAL A 140 5.79 -8.26 -9.05
N PHE A 141 4.74 -8.30 -8.25
CA PHE A 141 4.77 -8.98 -6.95
C PHE A 141 4.79 -10.49 -7.14
N TYR A 142 3.90 -11.02 -7.97
CA TYR A 142 3.70 -12.45 -8.16
C TYR A 142 4.96 -13.17 -8.68
N GLU A 143 5.59 -12.66 -9.72
CA GLU A 143 6.77 -13.29 -10.30
C GLU A 143 7.95 -13.26 -9.32
N LEU A 144 8.16 -12.14 -8.60
CA LEU A 144 9.18 -12.08 -7.57
C LEU A 144 8.92 -13.07 -6.42
N MET A 145 7.68 -13.23 -5.99
CA MET A 145 7.34 -14.16 -4.88
C MET A 145 7.43 -15.64 -5.27
N LYS A 146 7.47 -15.98 -6.55
CA LYS A 146 7.75 -17.35 -7.03
C LYS A 146 9.23 -17.71 -6.91
N GLU A 147 10.11 -16.74 -6.93
CA GLU A 147 11.55 -16.95 -6.79
C GLU A 147 11.93 -17.08 -5.30
N ALA A 148 12.50 -18.24 -4.93
CA ALA A 148 12.80 -18.57 -3.53
C ALA A 148 13.74 -17.56 -2.86
N ASP A 149 14.72 -17.04 -3.60
CA ASP A 149 15.66 -16.04 -3.08
C ASP A 149 15.00 -14.67 -2.90
N CYS A 150 14.12 -14.27 -3.80
CA CYS A 150 13.34 -13.03 -3.66
C CYS A 150 12.37 -13.10 -2.49
N LEU A 151 11.62 -14.19 -2.35
CA LEU A 151 10.73 -14.42 -1.21
C LEU A 151 11.49 -14.39 0.11
N LYS A 152 12.64 -15.06 0.17
CA LYS A 152 13.51 -15.05 1.35
C LYS A 152 13.99 -13.62 1.67
N GLN A 153 14.46 -12.88 0.68
CA GLN A 153 14.91 -11.49 0.88
C GLN A 153 13.77 -10.57 1.33
N TYR A 154 12.58 -10.73 0.78
CA TYR A 154 11.37 -10.02 1.22
C TYR A 154 11.03 -10.30 2.69
N HIS A 155 11.05 -11.57 3.11
CA HIS A 155 10.88 -11.97 4.51
C HIS A 155 11.97 -11.37 5.42
N GLU A 156 13.22 -11.34 4.96
CA GLU A 156 14.30 -10.69 5.70
C GLU A 156 14.07 -9.17 5.87
N TYR A 157 13.48 -8.49 4.90
CA TYR A 157 13.14 -7.08 5.05
C TYR A 157 12.02 -6.85 6.04
N LEU A 158 10.99 -7.69 6.03
CA LEU A 158 9.93 -7.66 7.05
C LEU A 158 10.49 -7.91 8.46
N ALA A 159 11.37 -8.90 8.62
CA ALA A 159 12.05 -9.17 9.89
C ALA A 159 12.91 -7.97 10.35
N LYS A 160 13.70 -7.38 9.45
CA LYS A 160 14.51 -6.19 9.75
C LYS A 160 13.66 -4.98 10.13
N LEU A 161 12.49 -4.82 9.52
CA LEU A 161 11.54 -3.78 9.89
C LEU A 161 11.03 -4.00 11.31
N HIS A 162 10.60 -5.22 11.65
CA HIS A 162 10.18 -5.59 13.00
C HIS A 162 11.30 -5.33 14.03
N GLU A 163 12.47 -5.92 13.84
CA GLU A 163 13.57 -5.86 14.80
C GLU A 163 14.15 -4.45 14.94
N GLY A 164 14.45 -3.81 13.81
CA GLY A 164 15.17 -2.54 13.77
C GLY A 164 14.34 -1.31 14.06
N TYR A 165 13.01 -1.39 13.91
CA TYR A 165 12.14 -0.23 14.03
C TYR A 165 11.08 -0.37 15.14
N PHE A 166 10.43 -1.52 15.24
CA PHE A 166 9.37 -1.77 16.24
C PHE A 166 9.92 -2.34 17.54
N SER A 167 10.50 -3.52 17.51
CA SER A 167 11.05 -4.21 18.70
C SER A 167 12.13 -3.38 19.42
N SER A 168 12.84 -2.51 18.70
CA SER A 168 13.84 -1.59 19.27
C SER A 168 13.26 -0.38 20.02
N GLY A 169 11.95 -0.15 20.01
CA GLY A 169 11.28 1.04 20.57
C GLY A 169 11.50 2.32 19.75
N ARG A 170 12.10 2.19 18.54
CA ARG A 170 12.36 3.35 17.68
C ARG A 170 11.07 3.91 17.10
N PHE A 171 10.09 3.05 16.80
CA PHE A 171 8.79 3.46 16.28
C PHE A 171 8.05 4.37 17.27
N GLU A 172 7.86 3.93 18.52
CA GLU A 172 7.16 4.70 19.55
C GLU A 172 7.88 6.03 19.83
N THR A 173 9.21 6.01 19.84
CA THR A 173 10.01 7.25 19.99
C THR A 173 9.74 8.24 18.86
N LYS A 174 9.69 7.76 17.62
CA LYS A 174 9.42 8.58 16.44
C LYS A 174 7.97 9.05 16.38
N MET A 175 7.03 8.17 16.69
CA MET A 175 5.60 8.48 16.74
C MET A 175 5.32 9.62 17.71
N LYS A 176 5.83 9.53 18.94
CA LYS A 176 5.73 10.61 19.96
C LYS A 176 6.39 11.91 19.49
N MET A 177 7.56 11.82 18.88
CA MET A 177 8.26 13.00 18.37
C MET A 177 7.43 13.71 17.28
N TRP A 178 6.86 12.98 16.33
CA TRP A 178 6.09 13.57 15.24
C TRP A 178 4.72 14.07 15.72
N ALA A 179 4.04 13.33 16.58
CA ALA A 179 2.79 13.78 17.20
C ALA A 179 3.00 15.12 17.93
N ASN A 180 4.04 15.24 18.75
CA ASN A 180 4.36 16.49 19.44
C ASN A 180 4.76 17.63 18.49
N LEU A 181 5.45 17.32 17.38
CA LEU A 181 5.87 18.31 16.40
C LEU A 181 4.69 18.99 15.71
N ILE A 182 3.63 18.23 15.40
CA ILE A 182 2.45 18.71 14.66
C ILE A 182 1.30 19.16 15.57
N ASP A 183 1.34 18.88 16.86
CA ASP A 183 0.24 19.04 17.83
C ASP A 183 -0.46 20.40 17.74
N GLU A 184 0.30 21.48 17.91
CA GLU A 184 -0.23 22.86 17.90
C GLU A 184 -0.78 23.23 16.49
N TYR A 185 -0.22 22.69 15.43
CA TYR A 185 -0.71 22.92 14.07
C TYR A 185 -2.04 22.24 13.85
N VAL A 186 -2.17 20.97 14.24
CA VAL A 186 -3.43 20.20 14.12
C VAL A 186 -4.52 20.87 14.97
N LYS A 187 -4.21 21.28 16.18
CA LYS A 187 -5.15 21.94 17.10
C LYS A 187 -5.71 23.24 16.55
N GLN A 188 -4.93 23.98 15.79
CA GLN A 188 -5.28 25.29 15.24
C GLN A 188 -5.71 25.23 13.77
N ASP A 189 -5.71 24.06 13.14
CA ASP A 189 -6.03 23.91 11.72
C ASP A 189 -7.52 24.22 11.44
N PRO A 190 -7.84 25.34 10.76
CA PRO A 190 -9.21 25.68 10.42
C PRO A 190 -9.80 24.78 9.33
N THR A 191 -8.96 23.94 8.69
CA THR A 191 -9.33 23.04 7.60
C THR A 191 -9.37 21.58 8.02
N ALA A 192 -9.19 21.29 9.32
CA ALA A 192 -9.19 19.92 9.86
C ALA A 192 -10.46 19.14 9.47
N TYR A 193 -10.29 17.88 9.14
CA TYR A 193 -11.40 16.96 8.79
C TYR A 193 -12.13 16.44 10.04
N CYS A 194 -11.42 16.33 11.16
CA CYS A 194 -11.91 15.79 12.43
C CYS A 194 -11.67 16.78 13.56
N SER A 195 -12.22 16.51 14.72
CA SER A 195 -11.89 17.27 15.91
C SER A 195 -10.49 16.95 16.41
N TYR A 196 -9.91 17.86 17.20
CA TYR A 196 -8.61 17.60 17.85
C TYR A 196 -8.66 16.39 18.79
N ALA A 197 -9.79 16.12 19.44
CA ALA A 197 -9.97 14.95 20.29
C ALA A 197 -9.95 13.66 19.47
N ASP A 198 -10.65 13.62 18.32
CA ASP A 198 -10.64 12.48 17.40
C ASP A 198 -9.22 12.23 16.87
N HIS A 199 -8.48 13.30 16.55
CA HIS A 199 -7.08 13.19 16.12
C HIS A 199 -6.20 12.51 17.18
N LEU A 200 -6.32 12.90 18.45
CA LEU A 200 -5.53 12.30 19.52
C LEU A 200 -5.86 10.81 19.69
N GLU A 201 -7.15 10.46 19.66
CA GLU A 201 -7.60 9.07 19.74
C GLU A 201 -7.10 8.25 18.53
N ALA A 202 -7.14 8.81 17.32
CA ALA A 202 -6.61 8.18 16.13
C ALA A 202 -5.09 7.96 16.17
N VAL A 203 -4.32 8.89 16.74
CA VAL A 203 -2.86 8.74 16.92
C VAL A 203 -2.54 7.57 17.87
N ASP A 204 -3.24 7.48 19.00
CA ASP A 204 -3.04 6.39 19.96
C ASP A 204 -3.45 5.03 19.35
N MET A 205 -4.56 5.00 18.61
CA MET A 205 -5.03 3.78 17.93
C MET A 205 -4.07 3.36 16.81
N LEU A 206 -3.54 4.29 16.04
CA LEU A 206 -2.55 4.01 14.98
C LEU A 206 -1.26 3.43 15.57
N GLU A 207 -0.77 3.96 16.69
CA GLU A 207 0.40 3.39 17.39
C GLU A 207 0.14 1.94 17.75
N LYS A 208 -1.03 1.64 18.34
CA LYS A 208 -1.44 0.29 18.72
C LYS A 208 -1.54 -0.66 17.53
N ILE A 209 -2.21 -0.23 16.45
CA ILE A 209 -2.34 -1.02 15.21
C ILE A 209 -0.97 -1.34 14.63
N CYS A 210 -0.06 -0.38 14.56
CA CYS A 210 1.29 -0.61 14.04
C CYS A 210 2.08 -1.62 14.87
N LEU A 211 1.99 -1.56 16.19
CA LEU A 211 2.68 -2.50 17.09
C LEU A 211 2.11 -3.92 16.92
N LEU A 212 0.79 -4.08 16.91
CA LEU A 212 0.13 -5.37 16.69
C LEU A 212 0.40 -5.91 15.27
N ARG A 213 0.40 -5.05 14.25
CA ARG A 213 0.74 -5.46 12.88
C ARG A 213 2.17 -5.97 12.80
N SER A 214 3.11 -5.29 13.45
CA SER A 214 4.51 -5.71 13.52
C SER A 214 4.65 -7.07 14.22
N GLU A 215 3.93 -7.30 15.32
CA GLU A 215 3.90 -8.59 16.01
C GLU A 215 3.28 -9.69 15.14
N SER A 216 2.16 -9.41 14.48
CA SER A 216 1.52 -10.37 13.57
C SER A 216 2.46 -10.77 12.42
N ILE A 217 3.15 -9.81 11.80
CA ILE A 217 4.13 -10.10 10.75
C ILE A 217 5.25 -11.00 11.27
N GLN A 218 5.79 -10.71 12.45
CA GLN A 218 6.83 -11.56 13.05
C GLN A 218 6.34 -12.99 13.28
N ARG A 219 5.11 -13.16 13.80
CA ARG A 219 4.52 -14.48 14.01
C ARG A 219 4.24 -15.22 12.70
N GLN A 220 3.91 -14.50 11.61
CA GLN A 220 3.78 -15.09 10.29
C GLN A 220 5.13 -15.57 9.76
N LEU A 221 6.19 -14.79 9.92
CA LEU A 221 7.55 -15.20 9.56
C LEU A 221 8.04 -16.42 10.35
N GLU A 222 7.63 -16.55 11.61
CA GLU A 222 7.92 -17.70 12.49
C GLU A 222 6.95 -18.88 12.28
N ARG A 223 5.98 -18.76 11.35
CA ARG A 223 4.95 -19.77 11.07
C ARG A 223 4.04 -20.11 12.27
N GLN A 224 3.87 -19.15 13.17
CA GLN A 224 2.92 -19.24 14.28
C GLN A 224 1.53 -18.76 13.84
N ILE A 225 1.49 -17.84 12.87
CA ILE A 225 0.28 -17.40 12.16
C ILE A 225 0.48 -17.77 10.68
N PRO A 226 -0.53 -18.28 9.98
CA PRO A 226 -0.45 -18.53 8.55
C PRO A 226 -0.16 -17.25 7.74
N SER A 227 0.72 -17.33 6.74
CA SER A 227 1.17 -16.19 5.93
C SER A 227 0.37 -16.00 4.64
N THR A 228 -0.57 -16.90 4.33
CA THR A 228 -1.44 -16.82 3.16
C THR A 228 -2.92 -16.70 3.54
N MET A 229 -3.71 -16.01 2.72
CA MET A 229 -5.15 -15.84 2.94
C MET A 229 -5.89 -17.20 2.98
N THR A 230 -5.48 -18.14 2.16
CA THR A 230 -6.09 -19.48 2.10
C THR A 230 -5.92 -20.22 3.43
N GLU A 231 -4.72 -20.19 3.99
CA GLU A 231 -4.43 -20.85 5.27
C GLU A 231 -5.12 -20.12 6.44
N GLN A 232 -5.11 -18.79 6.45
CA GLN A 232 -5.80 -18.01 7.50
C GLN A 232 -7.32 -18.26 7.49
N ASN A 233 -7.93 -18.39 6.31
CA ASN A 233 -9.34 -18.73 6.19
C ASN A 233 -9.65 -20.17 6.66
N ALA A 234 -8.69 -21.07 6.58
CA ALA A 234 -8.84 -22.45 7.04
C ALA A 234 -8.67 -22.59 8.58
N ASP A 235 -7.87 -21.74 9.20
CA ASP A 235 -7.60 -21.76 10.64
C ASP A 235 -7.39 -20.33 11.19
N ARG A 236 -8.46 -19.75 11.72
CA ARG A 236 -8.45 -18.42 12.33
C ARG A 236 -8.05 -18.43 13.81
N GLU A 237 -7.99 -19.59 14.47
CA GLU A 237 -7.66 -19.66 15.89
C GLU A 237 -6.21 -19.26 16.18
N GLN A 238 -5.35 -19.29 15.16
CA GLN A 238 -3.95 -18.88 15.26
C GLN A 238 -3.74 -17.37 15.10
N LEU A 239 -4.76 -16.63 14.70
CA LEU A 239 -4.64 -15.18 14.50
C LEU A 239 -4.41 -14.47 15.84
N LEU A 240 -3.68 -13.36 15.78
CA LEU A 240 -3.51 -12.48 16.92
C LEU A 240 -4.86 -11.87 17.30
N ASP A 241 -5.24 -11.97 18.58
CA ASP A 241 -6.46 -11.34 19.09
C ASP A 241 -6.34 -9.81 19.06
N CYS A 242 -7.28 -9.18 18.38
CA CYS A 242 -7.37 -7.74 18.21
C CYS A 242 -8.74 -7.19 18.66
N SER A 243 -9.42 -7.90 19.56
CA SER A 243 -10.77 -7.56 20.02
C SER A 243 -10.90 -6.19 20.70
N ASP A 244 -9.77 -5.63 21.16
CA ASP A 244 -9.67 -4.32 21.81
C ASP A 244 -9.22 -3.20 20.84
N VAL A 245 -9.23 -3.45 19.53
CA VAL A 245 -8.86 -2.50 18.47
C VAL A 245 -10.10 -2.05 17.70
N ASP A 246 -10.37 -0.75 17.70
CA ASP A 246 -11.37 -0.12 16.86
C ASP A 246 -10.70 0.64 15.71
N ILE A 247 -10.62 0.00 14.54
CA ILE A 247 -10.01 0.62 13.35
C ILE A 247 -10.80 1.81 12.81
N GLN A 248 -12.10 1.94 13.13
CA GLN A 248 -12.92 3.05 12.64
C GLN A 248 -12.51 4.39 13.24
N VAL A 249 -11.82 4.36 14.38
CA VAL A 249 -11.22 5.56 14.99
C VAL A 249 -10.21 6.25 14.07
N LEU A 250 -9.59 5.53 13.14
CA LEU A 250 -8.67 6.11 12.14
C LEU A 250 -9.39 6.97 11.09
N GLY A 251 -10.72 6.89 11.00
CA GLY A 251 -11.49 7.52 9.93
C GLY A 251 -11.43 6.76 8.61
N ASP A 252 -12.14 7.28 7.61
CA ASP A 252 -12.17 6.71 6.27
C ASP A 252 -12.30 7.79 5.18
N PHE A 253 -12.34 7.35 3.92
CA PHE A 253 -12.48 8.26 2.78
C PHE A 253 -13.81 9.04 2.76
N GLU A 254 -14.89 8.52 3.33
CA GLU A 254 -16.17 9.23 3.40
C GLU A 254 -16.08 10.44 4.35
N ASP A 255 -15.21 10.39 5.36
CA ASP A 255 -14.93 11.51 6.24
C ASP A 255 -14.22 12.64 5.49
N LEU A 256 -13.30 12.31 4.58
CA LEU A 256 -12.68 13.30 3.68
C LEU A 256 -13.70 13.99 2.77
N LYS A 257 -14.65 13.25 2.21
CA LYS A 257 -15.75 13.83 1.40
C LYS A 257 -16.62 14.78 2.21
N LYS A 258 -17.00 14.38 3.44
CA LYS A 258 -17.78 15.22 4.35
C LYS A 258 -17.06 16.51 4.72
N ALA A 259 -15.72 16.43 4.88
CA ALA A 259 -14.89 17.60 5.15
C ALA A 259 -14.78 18.53 3.95
N GLY A 260 -14.56 18.02 2.74
CA GLY A 260 -14.55 18.80 1.51
C GLY A 260 -15.83 19.60 1.32
N HIS A 261 -16.99 18.99 1.57
CA HIS A 261 -18.28 19.68 1.52
C HIS A 261 -18.41 20.81 2.57
N ARG A 262 -17.86 20.62 3.77
CA ARG A 262 -17.84 21.66 4.81
C ARG A 262 -16.91 22.82 4.46
N GLN A 263 -15.76 22.53 3.89
CA GLN A 263 -14.79 23.54 3.42
C GLN A 263 -15.39 24.39 2.28
N ASP A 264 -16.04 23.79 1.31
CA ASP A 264 -16.73 24.50 0.22
C ASP A 264 -17.84 25.42 0.74
N GLN A 265 -18.62 24.95 1.71
CA GLN A 265 -19.65 25.75 2.35
C GLN A 265 -19.07 26.92 3.16
N ALA A 266 -17.98 26.70 3.89
CA ALA A 266 -17.29 27.73 4.65
C ALA A 266 -16.68 28.79 3.73
N LEU A 267 -16.00 28.38 2.65
CA LEU A 267 -15.45 29.25 1.63
C LEU A 267 -16.54 30.08 0.95
N GLN A 268 -17.67 29.47 0.56
CA GLN A 268 -18.79 30.16 -0.02
C GLN A 268 -19.43 31.18 0.93
N LYS A 269 -19.48 30.89 2.23
CA LYS A 269 -19.97 31.80 3.25
C LYS A 269 -19.08 33.04 3.39
N VAL A 270 -17.75 32.85 3.40
CA VAL A 270 -16.77 33.95 3.43
C VAL A 270 -16.88 34.82 2.17
N LEU A 271 -16.97 34.20 0.99
CA LEU A 271 -17.12 34.93 -0.29
C LEU A 271 -18.44 35.72 -0.39
N ARG A 272 -19.51 35.28 0.28
CA ARG A 272 -20.81 36.01 0.35
C ARG A 272 -20.80 37.13 1.39
N SER A 273 -20.01 37.03 2.46
CA SER A 273 -19.90 38.08 3.49
C SER A 273 -19.01 39.24 3.06
N ASN A 274 -18.19 39.06 2.02
CA ASN A 274 -17.29 40.08 1.47
C ASN A 274 -17.90 40.79 0.22
N LYS A 275 -19.16 40.55 -0.09
CA LYS A 275 -19.99 41.30 -1.05
C LYS A 275 -21.02 42.18 -0.34
#